data_3fa9f78dd8d9eea656c0e6f2900aab6f
#
_entry.id   3fa9f78dd8d9eea656c0e6f2900aab6f
#
_cell.length_a   1.000
_cell.length_b   1.000
_cell.length_c   1.000
_cell.angle_alpha   90.00
_cell.angle_beta   90.00
_cell.angle_gamma   90.00
#
_symmetry.space_group_name_H-M   'P 1'
#
loop_
_entity.id
_entity.type
_entity.pdbx_description
1 polymer ?
#
loop_
_entity_poly.entity_id
_entity_poly.type
_entity_poly.pdbx_seq_one_letter_code
_entity_poly.pdbx_strand_id
1 'polypeptide(L)'
;MKRLFKCAVFALSASLIFFSCTPTKITETWKDDGYRGAPFSDLFVIGVAKEEKTRRSFENKFVEKLKAAGIQAVASSSVMPSDQKIEKAAILAAIEKLDIDAVLVTRLISLKEEEIRSPSTSEYGRPDDYQGRYSSDYSTAYGYTHQPAQYTTSVRVGLETKLYDAGTEKLIWAATSKTANPKSNIKLFDSVIEALVQDLKKNKLLP
;
A
#
# COMPACT_ATOMS: atom_id res chain seq x y z
N MET A 1 -37.91 -21.12 20.91
CA MET A 1 -36.87 -20.29 21.49
C MET A 1 -35.42 -20.85 21.31
N LYS A 2 -35.14 -22.14 21.55
CA LYS A 2 -33.80 -22.73 21.42
C LYS A 2 -33.21 -22.76 19.98
N ARG A 3 -34.03 -22.78 18.94
CA ARG A 3 -33.55 -22.78 17.53
C ARG A 3 -33.17 -21.39 17.02
N LEU A 4 -33.81 -20.34 17.47
CA LEU A 4 -33.50 -18.94 17.13
C LEU A 4 -32.15 -18.50 17.78
N PHE A 5 -31.85 -18.99 18.96
CA PHE A 5 -30.61 -18.68 19.66
C PHE A 5 -29.37 -19.31 18.97
N LYS A 6 -29.52 -20.52 18.39
CA LYS A 6 -28.44 -21.18 17.64
C LYS A 6 -28.12 -20.48 16.33
N CYS A 7 -29.11 -19.93 15.63
CA CYS A 7 -28.88 -19.15 14.40
C CYS A 7 -28.23 -17.80 14.68
N ALA A 8 -28.57 -17.14 15.80
CA ALA A 8 -27.95 -15.87 16.17
C ALA A 8 -26.46 -16.01 16.56
N VAL A 9 -26.08 -17.11 17.23
CA VAL A 9 -24.70 -17.40 17.61
C VAL A 9 -23.85 -17.74 16.36
N PHE A 10 -24.43 -18.43 15.35
CA PHE A 10 -23.72 -18.76 14.11
C PHE A 10 -23.52 -17.54 13.21
N ALA A 11 -24.44 -16.57 13.20
CA ALA A 11 -24.29 -15.32 12.46
C ALA A 11 -23.23 -14.37 13.05
N LEU A 12 -23.01 -14.42 14.37
CA LEU A 12 -22.05 -13.57 15.06
C LEU A 12 -20.59 -14.07 14.91
N SER A 13 -20.39 -15.38 14.65
CA SER A 13 -19.04 -15.95 14.49
C SER A 13 -18.44 -15.75 13.08
N ALA A 14 -19.24 -15.35 12.10
CA ALA A 14 -18.79 -15.13 10.71
C ALA A 14 -18.16 -13.74 10.48
N SER A 15 -18.20 -12.83 11.46
CA SER A 15 -17.77 -11.42 11.30
C SER A 15 -16.30 -11.13 11.63
N LEU A 16 -15.50 -12.13 12.01
CA LEU A 16 -14.11 -11.92 12.47
C LEU A 16 -13.05 -12.37 11.47
N ILE A 17 -13.30 -12.21 10.17
CA ILE A 17 -12.21 -12.28 9.20
C ILE A 17 -11.51 -10.92 9.20
N PHE A 18 -10.64 -10.69 10.19
CA PHE A 18 -9.68 -9.61 10.13
C PHE A 18 -8.71 -9.88 8.98
N PHE A 19 -8.94 -9.25 7.85
CA PHE A 19 -7.94 -9.11 6.82
C PHE A 19 -6.76 -8.38 7.44
N SER A 20 -5.74 -9.14 7.87
CA SER A 20 -4.43 -8.59 8.24
C SER A 20 -3.75 -8.05 6.99
N CYS A 21 -4.29 -6.98 6.47
CA CYS A 21 -3.68 -6.21 5.39
C CYS A 21 -2.65 -5.29 6.04
N THR A 22 -1.43 -5.29 5.55
CA THR A 22 -0.42 -4.32 5.99
C THR A 22 -0.89 -2.94 5.53
N PRO A 23 -1.29 -2.03 6.43
CA PRO A 23 -1.93 -0.80 6.02
C PRO A 23 -0.90 0.15 5.41
N THR A 24 -1.19 0.62 4.20
CA THR A 24 -0.55 1.79 3.61
C THR A 24 -1.14 3.05 4.24
N LYS A 25 -0.27 4.00 4.58
CA LYS A 25 -0.67 5.32 5.06
C LYS A 25 -0.31 6.37 4.03
N ILE A 26 -1.26 7.23 3.69
CA ILE A 26 -0.96 8.49 3.01
C ILE A 26 -0.35 9.42 4.06
N THR A 27 0.88 9.87 3.81
CA THR A 27 1.64 10.71 4.76
C THR A 27 1.58 12.19 4.41
N GLU A 28 1.45 12.48 3.13
CA GLU A 28 1.36 13.85 2.63
C GLU A 28 0.39 13.86 1.45
N THR A 29 -0.44 14.88 1.36
CA THR A 29 -1.34 15.12 0.25
C THR A 29 -1.32 16.60 -0.11
N TRP A 30 -1.23 16.90 -1.39
CA TRP A 30 -1.38 18.22 -1.96
C TRP A 30 -2.45 18.19 -3.05
N LYS A 31 -3.26 19.22 -3.12
CA LYS A 31 -4.27 19.44 -4.16
C LYS A 31 -4.20 20.90 -4.61
N ASP A 32 -4.37 21.13 -5.90
CA ASP A 32 -4.52 22.49 -6.45
C ASP A 32 -5.82 23.12 -5.95
N ASP A 33 -5.71 24.14 -5.11
CA ASP A 33 -6.85 24.89 -4.58
C ASP A 33 -7.60 25.68 -5.66
N GLY A 34 -6.98 25.89 -6.82
CA GLY A 34 -7.59 26.53 -8.00
C GLY A 34 -8.42 25.59 -8.86
N TYR A 35 -8.29 24.27 -8.70
CA TYR A 35 -9.03 23.32 -9.52
C TYR A 35 -10.54 23.35 -9.23
N ARG A 36 -11.34 23.61 -10.28
CA ARG A 36 -12.81 23.69 -10.24
C ARG A 36 -13.47 22.74 -11.25
N GLY A 37 -12.68 21.84 -11.85
CA GLY A 37 -13.20 20.86 -12.81
C GLY A 37 -14.10 19.80 -12.17
N ALA A 38 -14.77 19.05 -13.02
CA ALA A 38 -15.50 17.84 -12.62
C ALA A 38 -14.51 16.74 -12.13
N PRO A 39 -15.00 15.75 -11.37
CA PRO A 39 -14.22 14.56 -11.11
C PRO A 39 -13.81 13.87 -12.41
N PHE A 40 -12.60 13.34 -12.45
CA PHE A 40 -12.06 12.63 -13.60
C PHE A 40 -12.69 11.24 -13.73
N SER A 41 -12.98 10.83 -14.97
CA SER A 41 -13.66 9.57 -15.29
C SER A 41 -12.83 8.62 -16.16
N ASP A 42 -11.84 9.14 -16.90
CA ASP A 42 -11.05 8.40 -17.88
C ASP A 42 -9.56 8.59 -17.63
N LEU A 43 -8.97 7.64 -16.88
CA LEU A 43 -7.61 7.75 -16.36
C LEU A 43 -6.59 6.95 -17.17
N PHE A 44 -5.45 7.57 -17.43
CA PHE A 44 -4.25 6.90 -17.92
C PHE A 44 -3.28 6.63 -16.78
N VAL A 45 -3.01 5.35 -16.49
CA VAL A 45 -2.20 4.93 -15.35
C VAL A 45 -0.78 4.60 -15.80
N ILE A 46 0.21 5.30 -15.23
CA ILE A 46 1.63 5.10 -15.49
C ILE A 46 2.34 4.71 -14.20
N GLY A 47 2.92 3.52 -14.19
CA GLY A 47 3.81 3.05 -13.14
C GLY A 47 5.27 3.23 -13.55
N VAL A 48 6.07 3.90 -12.74
CA VAL A 48 7.51 4.04 -12.97
C VAL A 48 8.24 2.99 -12.13
N ALA A 49 8.65 1.90 -12.76
CA ALA A 49 9.38 0.81 -12.14
C ALA A 49 10.58 0.40 -13.01
N LYS A 50 11.64 -0.11 -12.35
CA LYS A 50 12.85 -0.60 -13.04
C LYS A 50 12.55 -1.85 -13.88
N GLU A 51 11.69 -2.72 -13.36
CA GLU A 51 11.31 -3.98 -14.01
C GLU A 51 9.95 -3.84 -14.67
N GLU A 52 9.88 -4.20 -15.96
CA GLU A 52 8.65 -4.16 -16.74
C GLU A 52 7.52 -5.01 -16.14
N LYS A 53 7.85 -6.20 -15.62
CA LYS A 53 6.89 -7.07 -14.96
C LYS A 53 6.24 -6.39 -13.74
N THR A 54 7.03 -5.67 -12.96
CA THR A 54 6.56 -4.90 -11.80
C THR A 54 5.66 -3.75 -12.23
N ARG A 55 6.05 -3.00 -13.28
CA ARG A 55 5.25 -1.94 -13.89
C ARG A 55 3.88 -2.45 -14.33
N ARG A 56 3.85 -3.47 -15.18
CA ARG A 56 2.60 -4.08 -15.69
C ARG A 56 1.70 -4.58 -14.57
N SER A 57 2.29 -5.27 -13.58
CA SER A 57 1.52 -5.80 -12.45
C SER A 57 0.85 -4.69 -11.64
N PHE A 58 1.57 -3.60 -11.38
CA PHE A 58 1.05 -2.43 -10.66
C PHE A 58 -0.06 -1.74 -11.45
N GLU A 59 0.21 -1.37 -12.71
CA GLU A 59 -0.73 -0.66 -13.57
C GLU A 59 -2.02 -1.45 -13.78
N ASN A 60 -1.92 -2.76 -14.08
CA ASN A 60 -3.09 -3.61 -14.30
C ASN A 60 -3.97 -3.70 -13.04
N LYS A 61 -3.36 -3.85 -11.85
CA LYS A 61 -4.10 -3.86 -10.58
C LYS A 61 -4.78 -2.52 -10.31
N PHE A 62 -4.11 -1.41 -10.63
CA PHE A 62 -4.69 -0.09 -10.47
C PHE A 62 -5.90 0.09 -11.38
N VAL A 63 -5.76 -0.26 -12.65
CA VAL A 63 -6.85 -0.24 -13.64
C VAL A 63 -8.02 -1.11 -13.19
N GLU A 64 -7.76 -2.34 -12.73
CA GLU A 64 -8.78 -3.24 -12.19
C GLU A 64 -9.56 -2.57 -11.05
N LYS A 65 -8.86 -1.96 -10.10
CA LYS A 65 -9.47 -1.30 -8.94
C LYS A 65 -10.28 -0.07 -9.32
N LEU A 66 -9.78 0.75 -10.26
CA LEU A 66 -10.51 1.91 -10.77
C LEU A 66 -11.78 1.47 -11.49
N LYS A 67 -11.72 0.47 -12.36
CA LYS A 67 -12.88 -0.08 -13.06
C LYS A 67 -13.93 -0.67 -12.10
N ALA A 68 -13.49 -1.37 -11.07
CA ALA A 68 -14.38 -1.85 -10.01
C ALA A 68 -15.06 -0.71 -9.23
N ALA A 69 -14.47 0.47 -9.22
CA ALA A 69 -15.03 1.70 -8.64
C ALA A 69 -15.87 2.53 -9.63
N GLY A 70 -16.12 2.02 -10.85
CA GLY A 70 -16.92 2.68 -11.89
C GLY A 70 -16.16 3.72 -12.72
N ILE A 71 -14.83 3.74 -12.65
CA ILE A 71 -13.96 4.71 -13.33
C ILE A 71 -13.28 4.01 -14.50
N GLN A 72 -13.32 4.60 -15.70
CA GLN A 72 -12.59 4.08 -16.84
C GLN A 72 -11.09 4.30 -16.64
N ALA A 73 -10.29 3.31 -16.98
CA ALA A 73 -8.84 3.43 -16.86
C ALA A 73 -8.10 2.55 -17.87
N VAL A 74 -6.96 3.02 -18.32
CA VAL A 74 -6.06 2.32 -19.23
C VAL A 74 -4.65 2.29 -18.66
N ALA A 75 -4.03 1.11 -18.65
CA ALA A 75 -2.64 0.95 -18.25
C ALA A 75 -1.69 1.39 -19.37
N SER A 76 -0.67 2.16 -19.04
CA SER A 76 0.34 2.60 -20.05
C SER A 76 1.02 1.39 -20.71
N SER A 77 1.27 0.33 -19.98
CA SER A 77 1.87 -0.91 -20.47
C SER A 77 1.00 -1.70 -21.45
N SER A 78 -0.29 -1.38 -21.58
CA SER A 78 -1.17 -2.01 -22.58
C SER A 78 -1.11 -1.36 -23.97
N VAL A 79 -0.63 -0.12 -24.04
CA VAL A 79 -0.61 0.69 -25.28
C VAL A 79 0.78 1.16 -25.68
N MET A 80 1.76 1.08 -24.77
CA MET A 80 3.15 1.44 -25.03
C MET A 80 4.07 0.23 -24.95
N PRO A 81 5.01 0.05 -25.91
CA PRO A 81 5.98 -1.03 -25.88
C PRO A 81 6.83 -1.02 -24.60
N SER A 82 7.20 -2.21 -24.12
CA SER A 82 7.88 -2.41 -22.84
C SER A 82 9.36 -2.05 -22.83
N ASP A 83 9.98 -2.02 -24.00
CA ASP A 83 11.42 -1.87 -24.21
C ASP A 83 11.86 -0.42 -24.49
N GLN A 84 10.90 0.49 -24.56
CA GLN A 84 11.17 1.90 -24.82
C GLN A 84 10.98 2.75 -23.58
N LYS A 85 11.89 3.71 -23.39
CA LYS A 85 11.68 4.82 -22.45
C LYS A 85 10.36 5.49 -22.82
N ILE A 86 9.48 5.65 -21.84
CA ILE A 86 8.20 6.35 -22.03
C ILE A 86 8.52 7.79 -22.39
N GLU A 87 8.38 8.14 -23.65
CA GLU A 87 8.60 9.50 -24.14
C GLU A 87 7.31 10.33 -24.06
N LYS A 88 7.48 11.64 -23.85
CA LYS A 88 6.35 12.57 -23.77
C LYS A 88 5.42 12.46 -24.98
N ALA A 89 5.98 12.37 -26.19
CA ALA A 89 5.21 12.27 -27.43
C ALA A 89 4.30 11.02 -27.46
N ALA A 90 4.79 9.88 -26.97
CA ALA A 90 4.00 8.65 -26.90
C ALA A 90 2.84 8.74 -25.89
N ILE A 91 3.07 9.41 -24.75
CA ILE A 91 2.03 9.68 -23.77
C ILE A 91 0.94 10.57 -24.37
N LEU A 92 1.31 11.69 -24.99
CA LEU A 92 0.36 12.62 -25.59
C LEU A 92 -0.48 11.96 -26.69
N ALA A 93 0.15 11.18 -27.58
CA ALA A 93 -0.55 10.44 -28.64
C ALA A 93 -1.53 9.39 -28.04
N ALA A 94 -1.18 8.74 -26.94
CA ALA A 94 -2.08 7.79 -26.28
C ALA A 94 -3.28 8.50 -25.61
N ILE A 95 -3.05 9.65 -24.96
CA ILE A 95 -4.08 10.48 -24.33
C ILE A 95 -5.11 10.93 -25.37
N GLU A 96 -4.64 11.51 -26.48
CA GLU A 96 -5.50 11.99 -27.56
C GLU A 96 -6.33 10.85 -28.19
N LYS A 97 -5.66 9.72 -28.48
CA LYS A 97 -6.32 8.56 -29.11
C LYS A 97 -7.39 7.92 -28.24
N LEU A 98 -7.24 7.94 -26.91
CA LEU A 98 -8.08 7.23 -25.95
C LEU A 98 -9.07 8.15 -25.23
N ASP A 99 -9.09 9.45 -25.57
CA ASP A 99 -9.96 10.47 -24.92
C ASP A 99 -9.80 10.48 -23.37
N ILE A 100 -8.54 10.51 -22.93
CA ILE A 100 -8.16 10.50 -21.52
C ILE A 100 -8.33 11.90 -20.92
N ASP A 101 -8.97 11.99 -19.76
CA ASP A 101 -9.16 13.25 -19.02
C ASP A 101 -8.10 13.49 -17.92
N ALA A 102 -7.48 12.45 -17.40
CA ALA A 102 -6.39 12.59 -16.41
C ALA A 102 -5.29 11.54 -16.53
N VAL A 103 -4.07 11.93 -16.15
CA VAL A 103 -2.89 11.05 -16.11
C VAL A 103 -2.43 10.86 -14.68
N LEU A 104 -2.40 9.61 -14.23
CA LEU A 104 -1.95 9.22 -12.92
C LEU A 104 -0.57 8.56 -13.01
N VAL A 105 0.43 9.17 -12.36
CA VAL A 105 1.82 8.69 -12.38
C VAL A 105 2.24 8.29 -10.98
N THR A 106 2.68 7.04 -10.81
CA THR A 106 3.21 6.53 -9.53
C THR A 106 4.66 6.11 -9.67
N ARG A 107 5.51 6.54 -8.73
CA ARG A 107 6.94 6.18 -8.67
C ARG A 107 7.39 5.80 -7.26
N LEU A 108 8.40 4.93 -7.17
CA LEU A 108 9.10 4.64 -5.94
C LEU A 108 9.98 5.83 -5.54
N ILE A 109 9.86 6.31 -4.30
CA ILE A 109 10.70 7.39 -3.76
C ILE A 109 11.64 6.92 -2.65
N SER A 110 11.29 5.85 -1.94
CA SER A 110 12.16 5.27 -0.93
C SER A 110 11.91 3.78 -0.73
N LEU A 111 12.99 3.04 -0.55
CA LEU A 111 13.02 1.67 -0.06
C LEU A 111 14.04 1.62 1.06
N LYS A 112 13.61 1.35 2.30
CA LYS A 112 14.49 1.23 3.46
C LYS A 112 14.33 -0.16 4.05
N GLU A 113 15.44 -0.85 4.20
CA GLU A 113 15.56 -2.11 4.92
C GLU A 113 16.41 -1.85 6.16
N GLU A 114 15.86 -2.10 7.34
CA GLU A 114 16.54 -1.91 8.62
C GLU A 114 16.50 -3.24 9.37
N GLU A 115 17.65 -3.74 9.77
CA GLU A 115 17.74 -4.84 10.73
C GLU A 115 17.45 -4.29 12.12
N ILE A 116 16.35 -4.69 12.70
CA ILE A 116 16.00 -4.38 14.09
C ILE A 116 16.51 -5.54 14.95
N ARG A 117 17.52 -5.26 15.75
CA ARG A 117 17.94 -6.16 16.82
C ARG A 117 16.95 -6.02 17.98
N SER A 118 16.10 -7.00 18.16
CA SER A 118 15.35 -7.11 19.42
C SER A 118 16.32 -7.59 20.50
N PRO A 119 16.59 -6.78 21.54
CA PRO A 119 17.29 -7.31 22.69
C PRO A 119 16.49 -8.52 23.19
N SER A 120 17.21 -9.59 23.58
CA SER A 120 16.57 -10.69 24.30
C SER A 120 15.81 -10.06 25.48
N THR A 121 14.50 -10.16 25.44
CA THR A 121 13.68 -9.72 26.58
C THR A 121 13.98 -10.69 27.69
N SER A 122 14.91 -10.30 28.58
CA SER A 122 14.95 -10.87 29.89
C SER A 122 13.67 -10.35 30.58
N GLU A 123 12.61 -11.12 30.49
CA GLU A 123 11.49 -10.96 31.37
C GLU A 123 12.04 -11.24 32.75
N TYR A 124 12.41 -10.17 33.46
CA TYR A 124 12.73 -10.29 34.88
C TYR A 124 11.48 -10.87 35.52
N GLY A 125 11.58 -12.15 35.95
CA GLY A 125 10.55 -12.79 36.75
C GLY A 125 10.20 -11.85 37.89
N ARG A 126 8.90 -11.69 38.18
CA ARG A 126 8.40 -10.88 39.27
C ARG A 126 9.11 -11.29 40.58
N PRO A 127 9.45 -10.34 41.45
CA PRO A 127 10.08 -10.64 42.74
C PRO A 127 9.32 -11.63 43.62
N ASP A 128 8.06 -11.89 43.35
CA ASP A 128 7.17 -12.77 44.12
C ASP A 128 7.36 -14.27 43.82
N ASP A 129 8.17 -14.64 42.82
CA ASP A 129 8.42 -16.03 42.42
C ASP A 129 9.70 -16.63 43.05
N TYR A 130 10.31 -15.97 44.03
CA TYR A 130 11.51 -16.46 44.73
C TYR A 130 11.21 -17.60 45.72
N GLN A 131 10.62 -18.70 45.22
CA GLN A 131 10.54 -19.97 46.01
C GLN A 131 11.37 -21.08 45.37
N GLY A 132 12.31 -20.75 44.46
CA GLY A 132 13.16 -21.70 43.80
C GLY A 132 14.43 -22.04 44.57
N ARG A 133 14.99 -23.19 44.29
CA ARG A 133 16.34 -23.55 44.76
C ARG A 133 17.36 -22.76 43.95
N TYR A 134 18.50 -22.35 44.52
CA TYR A 134 19.56 -21.58 43.84
C TYR A 134 20.01 -22.17 42.49
N SER A 135 19.91 -23.52 42.33
CA SER A 135 20.28 -24.21 41.07
C SER A 135 19.28 -23.96 39.94
N SER A 136 17.97 -23.80 40.26
CA SER A 136 16.96 -23.46 39.24
C SER A 136 17.03 -21.99 38.88
N ASP A 137 17.29 -21.12 39.86
CA ASP A 137 17.44 -19.69 39.60
C ASP A 137 18.67 -19.39 38.74
N TYR A 138 19.81 -20.07 38.98
CA TYR A 138 20.99 -19.96 38.17
C TYR A 138 20.79 -20.46 36.73
N SER A 139 20.17 -21.61 36.54
CA SER A 139 19.91 -22.16 35.19
C SER A 139 18.95 -21.31 34.41
N THR A 140 17.95 -20.74 35.08
CA THR A 140 16.97 -19.80 34.47
C THR A 140 17.67 -18.49 34.09
N ALA A 141 18.45 -17.89 34.98
CA ALA A 141 19.22 -16.68 34.73
C ALA A 141 20.25 -16.90 33.61
N TYR A 142 20.94 -18.03 33.59
CA TYR A 142 21.87 -18.38 32.53
C TYR A 142 21.16 -18.52 31.17
N GLY A 143 19.99 -19.16 31.12
CA GLY A 143 19.18 -19.27 29.91
C GLY A 143 18.78 -17.90 29.35
N TYR A 144 18.41 -16.95 30.20
CA TYR A 144 18.05 -15.58 29.77
C TYR A 144 19.23 -14.80 29.22
N THR A 145 20.42 -14.92 29.81
CA THR A 145 21.61 -14.17 29.39
C THR A 145 22.23 -14.73 28.10
N HIS A 146 21.92 -15.97 27.72
CA HIS A 146 22.48 -16.65 26.57
C HIS A 146 21.49 -16.86 25.42
N GLN A 147 20.29 -16.25 25.46
CA GLN A 147 19.39 -16.26 24.31
C GLN A 147 20.01 -15.43 23.17
N PRO A 148 20.12 -16.00 21.97
CA PRO A 148 20.64 -15.25 20.85
C PRO A 148 19.71 -14.09 20.52
N ALA A 149 20.29 -12.92 20.21
CA ALA A 149 19.52 -11.78 19.77
C ALA A 149 18.69 -12.15 18.52
N GLN A 150 17.41 -11.85 18.53
CA GLN A 150 16.58 -12.01 17.33
C GLN A 150 16.73 -10.79 16.44
N TYR A 151 17.07 -11.03 15.19
CA TYR A 151 17.13 -10.00 14.15
C TYR A 151 15.86 -10.07 13.34
N THR A 152 15.16 -8.95 13.21
CA THR A 152 13.98 -8.81 12.37
C THR A 152 14.26 -7.74 11.33
N THR A 153 14.11 -8.06 10.05
CA THR A 153 14.23 -7.08 8.98
C THR A 153 12.93 -6.29 8.87
N SER A 154 13.02 -4.98 9.01
CA SER A 154 11.91 -4.06 8.77
C SER A 154 12.08 -3.42 7.40
N VAL A 155 11.08 -3.59 6.53
CA VAL A 155 11.04 -3.00 5.19
C VAL A 155 10.05 -1.85 5.16
N ARG A 156 10.46 -0.68 4.67
CA ARG A 156 9.58 0.47 4.47
C ARG A 156 9.63 0.92 3.02
N VAL A 157 8.46 0.95 2.37
CA VAL A 157 8.30 1.37 0.98
C VAL A 157 7.57 2.69 0.94
N GLY A 158 8.16 3.69 0.28
CA GLY A 158 7.55 4.99 0.02
C GLY A 158 7.30 5.18 -1.47
N LEU A 159 6.06 5.55 -1.83
CA LEU A 159 5.66 5.86 -3.19
C LEU A 159 5.12 7.30 -3.26
N GLU A 160 5.38 7.97 -4.37
CA GLU A 160 4.75 9.23 -4.75
C GLU A 160 3.81 8.98 -5.91
N THR A 161 2.58 9.50 -5.81
CA THR A 161 1.58 9.45 -6.87
C THR A 161 1.10 10.85 -7.20
N LYS A 162 1.04 11.17 -8.49
CA LYS A 162 0.63 12.47 -9.01
C LYS A 162 -0.49 12.30 -10.02
N LEU A 163 -1.51 13.17 -9.94
CA LEU A 163 -2.61 13.25 -10.89
C LEU A 163 -2.49 14.56 -11.66
N TYR A 164 -2.49 14.46 -12.98
CA TYR A 164 -2.42 15.58 -13.89
C TYR A 164 -3.71 15.66 -14.72
N ASP A 165 -4.18 16.84 -14.98
CA ASP A 165 -5.19 17.10 -16.00
C ASP A 165 -4.58 16.86 -17.39
N ALA A 166 -5.24 16.03 -18.21
CA ALA A 166 -4.67 15.60 -19.49
C ALA A 166 -4.66 16.73 -20.54
N GLY A 167 -5.66 17.61 -20.51
CA GLY A 167 -5.77 18.71 -21.47
C GLY A 167 -4.80 19.85 -21.24
N THR A 168 -4.50 20.15 -19.95
CA THR A 168 -3.64 21.27 -19.55
C THR A 168 -2.24 20.86 -19.13
N GLU A 169 -1.98 19.58 -18.95
CA GLU A 169 -0.77 19.00 -18.34
C GLU A 169 -0.48 19.51 -16.91
N LYS A 170 -1.44 20.17 -16.24
CA LYS A 170 -1.25 20.72 -14.90
C LYS A 170 -1.37 19.64 -13.83
N LEU A 171 -0.51 19.74 -12.82
CA LEU A 171 -0.62 18.94 -11.62
C LEU A 171 -1.86 19.38 -10.82
N ILE A 172 -2.76 18.44 -10.56
CA ILE A 172 -4.00 18.67 -9.82
C ILE A 172 -3.91 18.12 -8.39
N TRP A 173 -3.22 16.99 -8.22
CA TRP A 173 -3.08 16.35 -6.93
C TRP A 173 -1.80 15.55 -6.86
N ALA A 174 -1.23 15.47 -5.66
CA ALA A 174 -0.09 14.63 -5.36
C ALA A 174 -0.22 14.04 -3.96
N ALA A 175 0.21 12.79 -3.80
CA ALA A 175 0.27 12.14 -2.49
C ALA A 175 1.54 11.32 -2.32
N THR A 176 2.05 11.30 -1.10
CA THR A 176 3.08 10.39 -0.65
C THR A 176 2.46 9.31 0.22
N SER A 177 2.75 8.05 -0.09
CA SER A 177 2.30 6.89 0.68
C SER A 177 3.48 6.13 1.27
N LYS A 178 3.27 5.55 2.47
CA LYS A 178 4.25 4.69 3.15
C LYS A 178 3.60 3.38 3.58
N THR A 179 4.28 2.28 3.26
CA THR A 179 3.87 0.92 3.68
C THR A 179 5.02 0.27 4.45
N ALA A 180 4.72 -0.29 5.60
CA ALA A 180 5.69 -1.01 6.42
C ALA A 180 5.49 -2.52 6.28
N ASN A 181 6.59 -3.26 6.12
CA ASN A 181 6.63 -4.72 6.09
C ASN A 181 5.59 -5.36 5.15
N PRO A 182 5.56 -4.98 3.85
CA PRO A 182 4.65 -5.60 2.90
C PRO A 182 4.98 -7.09 2.74
N LYS A 183 3.96 -7.96 2.85
CA LYS A 183 4.13 -9.42 2.75
C LYS A 183 4.54 -9.87 1.34
N SER A 184 4.23 -9.07 0.32
CA SER A 184 4.61 -9.28 -1.08
C SER A 184 4.34 -8.02 -1.89
N ASN A 185 4.90 -7.94 -3.12
CA ASN A 185 4.59 -6.85 -4.04
C ASN A 185 3.09 -6.74 -4.35
N ILE A 186 2.39 -7.87 -4.47
CA ILE A 186 0.95 -7.90 -4.71
C ILE A 186 0.19 -7.23 -3.56
N LYS A 187 0.51 -7.57 -2.32
CA LYS A 187 -0.12 -6.98 -1.13
C LYS A 187 0.24 -5.51 -0.94
N LEU A 188 1.47 -5.13 -1.30
CA LEU A 188 1.89 -3.73 -1.36
C LEU A 188 1.00 -2.95 -2.34
N PHE A 189 0.85 -3.45 -3.57
CA PHE A 189 0.06 -2.79 -4.61
C PHE A 189 -1.41 -2.67 -4.20
N ASP A 190 -2.04 -3.75 -3.71
CA ASP A 190 -3.42 -3.74 -3.22
C ASP A 190 -3.63 -2.65 -2.16
N SER A 191 -2.74 -2.58 -1.16
CA SER A 191 -2.83 -1.64 -0.05
C SER A 191 -2.60 -0.18 -0.49
N VAL A 192 -1.61 0.05 -1.36
CA VAL A 192 -1.30 1.39 -1.90
C VAL A 192 -2.44 1.90 -2.77
N ILE A 193 -2.90 1.09 -3.72
CA ILE A 193 -3.96 1.47 -4.66
C ILE A 193 -5.26 1.77 -3.91
N GLU A 194 -5.62 0.95 -2.93
CA GLU A 194 -6.79 1.20 -2.08
C GLU A 194 -6.70 2.56 -1.39
N ALA A 195 -5.56 2.86 -0.74
CA ALA A 195 -5.35 4.12 -0.04
C ALA A 195 -5.40 5.33 -0.99
N LEU A 196 -4.80 5.21 -2.19
CA LEU A 196 -4.81 6.28 -3.20
C LEU A 196 -6.21 6.54 -3.75
N VAL A 197 -6.97 5.49 -4.10
CA VAL A 197 -8.33 5.64 -4.63
C VAL A 197 -9.25 6.27 -3.57
N GLN A 198 -9.12 5.88 -2.31
CA GLN A 198 -9.87 6.49 -1.20
C GLN A 198 -9.52 7.96 -1.03
N ASP A 199 -8.24 8.33 -1.09
CA ASP A 199 -7.81 9.74 -0.96
C ASP A 199 -8.29 10.59 -2.14
N LEU A 200 -8.20 10.08 -3.38
CA LEU A 200 -8.72 10.75 -4.57
C LEU A 200 -10.24 11.00 -4.49
N LYS A 201 -11.02 10.01 -4.03
CA LYS A 201 -12.46 10.17 -3.79
C LYS A 201 -12.76 11.19 -2.69
N LYS A 202 -12.02 11.14 -1.57
CA LYS A 202 -12.13 12.12 -0.49
C LYS A 202 -11.89 13.54 -0.97
N ASN A 203 -10.95 13.72 -1.90
CA ASN A 203 -10.63 15.01 -2.53
C ASN A 203 -11.60 15.39 -3.67
N LYS A 204 -12.64 14.58 -3.94
CA LYS A 204 -13.62 14.76 -5.03
C LYS A 204 -12.98 14.86 -6.42
N LEU A 205 -11.90 14.13 -6.63
CA LEU A 205 -11.19 14.02 -7.91
C LEU A 205 -11.62 12.79 -8.70
N LEU A 206 -12.28 11.83 -8.04
CA LEU A 206 -12.96 10.68 -8.65
C LEU A 206 -14.42 10.66 -8.20
N PRO A 207 -15.35 10.11 -9.02
CA PRO A 207 -16.76 9.95 -8.70
C PRO A 207 -17.03 9.00 -7.52
#